data_0ee483ff9de5c00f2d22093362d38dca
#
_entry.id   0ee483ff9de5c00f2d22093362d38dca
#
_cell.length_a   1.000
_cell.length_b   1.000
_cell.length_c   1.000
_cell.angle_alpha   90.00
_cell.angle_beta   90.00
_cell.angle_gamma   90.00
#
_symmetry.space_group_name_H-M   'P 1'
#
loop_
_entity.id
_entity.type
_entity.pdbx_description
1 polymer ?
#
loop_
_entity_poly.entity_id
_entity_poly.type
_entity_poly.pdbx_seq_one_letter_code
_entity_poly.pdbx_strand_id
1 'polypeptide(L)'
;MEKFRNIILVALLPVIGLTIPLQAKKATVDDALTVANNWISLIIEKKGAWGDANTAWVEDIQEFKRGGRTLGYFCRVFPKGYIVLSLHKQLSPVKAYSATSNLDPQAQEGMTDFLKDRMDGILGRVDEWAGKLKAPPDEVMAKILEVNYSNAWNTLQVDEASFEQKLESDIELMNYQEGHILLSSSWHQLDPYNRECPLSSGSCSETRCAVGCVATAGAQIVRYWNWPPYGVGSPYDDSYDWPNMPDMATGSSTAAQIDAVAELSSEVGIAVGMNYCQLDCESGAFTYNMEGVFEDHYRYHTNCERRNRSDYTAESWFNMIKAEFNANRPIQYKVTGHSIVGDGWQEFGAGPTRQYHMNYGWDDGHTTWYTLDALYKGDPATEYIIANIYPAQSLNSVISGTYPRDPSFDYRYFNVDAAGTSATFEGGQNLQFLPDISVTCNSTTGGSIRFEGTSTNNTILFSNGDRTKGARIYGGTIKMNRYGGISFD
;
A
#
# COMPACT_ATOMS: atom_id res chain seq x y z
N MET A 1 -7.31 82.05 -38.05
CA MET A 1 -6.56 80.84 -37.99
C MET A 1 -6.92 80.16 -36.63
N GLU A 2 -8.04 79.46 -36.62
CA GLU A 2 -8.53 78.79 -35.45
C GLU A 2 -8.13 77.29 -35.50
N LYS A 3 -7.49 76.85 -34.44
CA LYS A 3 -7.10 75.45 -34.28
C LYS A 3 -8.24 74.70 -33.61
N PHE A 4 -8.90 73.84 -34.35
CA PHE A 4 -9.82 72.80 -33.78
C PHE A 4 -9.02 71.75 -33.03
N ARG A 5 -9.29 71.59 -31.70
CA ARG A 5 -8.82 70.47 -30.86
C ARG A 5 -9.91 69.43 -30.85
N ASN A 6 -9.68 68.28 -31.54
CA ASN A 6 -10.50 67.13 -31.43
C ASN A 6 -10.24 66.45 -30.07
N ILE A 7 -11.24 66.45 -29.20
CA ILE A 7 -11.27 65.68 -27.96
C ILE A 7 -11.87 64.30 -28.30
N ILE A 8 -11.03 63.31 -28.34
CA ILE A 8 -11.50 61.90 -28.42
C ILE A 8 -11.94 61.51 -27.04
N LEU A 9 -13.25 61.31 -26.84
CA LEU A 9 -13.84 60.76 -25.64
C LEU A 9 -13.72 59.22 -25.71
N VAL A 10 -12.76 58.64 -24.99
CA VAL A 10 -12.65 57.20 -24.82
C VAL A 10 -13.65 56.81 -23.74
N ALA A 11 -14.77 56.24 -24.15
CA ALA A 11 -15.73 55.61 -23.23
C ALA A 11 -15.12 54.31 -22.68
N LEU A 12 -14.66 54.36 -21.42
CA LEU A 12 -14.34 53.18 -20.65
C LEU A 12 -15.64 52.45 -20.29
N LEU A 13 -15.99 51.41 -21.05
CA LEU A 13 -17.00 50.44 -20.62
C LEU A 13 -16.41 49.62 -19.45
N PRO A 14 -17.08 49.55 -18.30
CA PRO A 14 -16.66 48.66 -17.26
C PRO A 14 -16.93 47.21 -17.77
N VAL A 15 -15.85 46.46 -17.99
CA VAL A 15 -15.95 45.01 -18.13
C VAL A 15 -16.39 44.49 -16.74
N ILE A 16 -17.69 44.35 -16.57
CA ILE A 16 -18.24 43.59 -15.47
C ILE A 16 -17.86 42.15 -15.78
N GLY A 17 -16.74 41.71 -15.24
CA GLY A 17 -16.40 40.30 -15.19
C GLY A 17 -17.48 39.59 -14.41
N LEU A 18 -18.41 38.98 -15.10
CA LEU A 18 -19.27 37.94 -14.54
C LEU A 18 -18.35 36.81 -14.09
N THR A 19 -17.92 36.89 -12.83
CA THR A 19 -17.44 35.70 -12.15
C THR A 19 -18.67 34.80 -12.00
N ILE A 20 -18.88 33.93 -12.98
CA ILE A 20 -19.76 32.78 -12.80
C ILE A 20 -19.17 32.03 -11.61
N PRO A 21 -19.88 31.88 -10.49
CA PRO A 21 -19.40 31.05 -9.41
C PRO A 21 -19.18 29.66 -10.02
N LEU A 22 -17.95 29.17 -9.89
CA LEU A 22 -17.59 27.83 -10.32
C LEU A 22 -18.37 26.86 -9.41
N GLN A 23 -19.59 26.54 -9.82
CA GLN A 23 -20.44 25.61 -9.10
C GLN A 23 -19.76 24.25 -9.22
N ALA A 24 -19.33 23.65 -8.10
CA ALA A 24 -18.77 22.32 -8.13
C ALA A 24 -19.79 21.41 -8.78
N LYS A 25 -19.44 20.97 -9.96
CA LYS A 25 -20.29 20.05 -10.69
C LYS A 25 -20.15 18.69 -10.04
N LYS A 26 -21.25 18.18 -9.50
CA LYS A 26 -21.36 16.75 -9.24
C LYS A 26 -21.19 16.03 -10.57
N ALA A 27 -20.45 14.94 -10.56
CA ALA A 27 -20.37 14.04 -11.70
C ALA A 27 -21.74 13.42 -11.96
N THR A 28 -22.13 13.36 -13.21
CA THR A 28 -23.28 12.58 -13.68
C THR A 28 -22.87 11.12 -13.87
N VAL A 29 -23.86 10.24 -14.10
CA VAL A 29 -23.58 8.84 -14.46
C VAL A 29 -22.78 8.77 -15.76
N ASP A 30 -23.11 9.61 -16.75
CA ASP A 30 -22.41 9.66 -18.03
C ASP A 30 -20.95 10.15 -17.87
N ASP A 31 -20.72 11.18 -17.04
CA ASP A 31 -19.38 11.62 -16.68
C ASP A 31 -18.57 10.46 -16.06
N ALA A 32 -19.17 9.75 -15.10
CA ALA A 32 -18.54 8.65 -14.41
C ALA A 32 -18.22 7.48 -15.33
N LEU A 33 -19.15 7.12 -16.22
CA LEU A 33 -18.94 6.05 -17.20
C LEU A 33 -17.81 6.39 -18.17
N THR A 34 -17.78 7.64 -18.67
CA THR A 34 -16.72 8.12 -19.56
C THR A 34 -15.35 8.07 -18.85
N VAL A 35 -15.28 8.61 -17.63
CA VAL A 35 -14.04 8.60 -16.83
C VAL A 35 -13.57 7.18 -16.54
N ALA A 36 -14.48 6.26 -16.21
CA ALA A 36 -14.11 4.88 -15.92
C ALA A 36 -13.54 4.15 -17.15
N ASN A 37 -14.16 4.30 -18.33
CA ASN A 37 -13.65 3.69 -19.57
C ASN A 37 -12.30 4.30 -19.98
N ASN A 38 -12.16 5.62 -19.91
CA ASN A 38 -10.89 6.30 -20.19
C ASN A 38 -9.79 5.90 -19.19
N TRP A 39 -10.16 5.65 -17.92
CA TRP A 39 -9.23 5.11 -16.93
C TRP A 39 -8.77 3.70 -17.28
N ILE A 40 -9.66 2.83 -17.72
CA ILE A 40 -9.31 1.49 -18.20
C ILE A 40 -8.33 1.57 -19.37
N SER A 41 -8.63 2.42 -20.38
CA SER A 41 -7.74 2.64 -21.53
C SER A 41 -6.36 3.14 -21.10
N LEU A 42 -6.31 4.09 -20.15
CA LEU A 42 -5.05 4.59 -19.57
C LEU A 42 -4.24 3.49 -18.89
N ILE A 43 -4.89 2.65 -18.09
CA ILE A 43 -4.22 1.53 -17.40
C ILE A 43 -3.68 0.53 -18.41
N ILE A 44 -4.46 0.15 -19.42
CA ILE A 44 -4.03 -0.79 -20.47
C ILE A 44 -2.83 -0.21 -21.23
N GLU A 45 -2.89 1.07 -21.61
CA GLU A 45 -1.80 1.73 -22.31
C GLU A 45 -0.51 1.78 -21.49
N LYS A 46 -0.59 2.05 -20.18
CA LYS A 46 0.58 2.20 -19.30
C LYS A 46 1.13 0.90 -18.74
N LYS A 47 0.25 -0.08 -18.48
CA LYS A 47 0.62 -1.36 -17.85
C LYS A 47 0.58 -2.55 -18.83
N GLY A 48 0.11 -2.33 -20.05
CA GLY A 48 -0.03 -3.37 -21.09
C GLY A 48 -1.32 -4.20 -20.96
N ALA A 49 -2.00 -4.18 -19.81
CA ALA A 49 -3.22 -4.94 -19.60
C ALA A 49 -4.04 -4.37 -18.43
N TRP A 50 -5.31 -4.75 -18.35
CA TRP A 50 -6.15 -4.64 -17.18
C TRP A 50 -6.13 -5.97 -16.41
N GLY A 51 -5.34 -6.06 -15.33
CA GLY A 51 -5.02 -7.36 -14.73
C GLY A 51 -4.34 -8.28 -15.76
N ASP A 52 -4.97 -9.42 -16.03
CA ASP A 52 -4.50 -10.38 -17.05
C ASP A 52 -5.17 -10.20 -18.42
N ALA A 53 -6.03 -9.19 -18.59
CA ALA A 53 -6.85 -9.01 -19.80
C ALA A 53 -6.33 -7.85 -20.66
N ASN A 54 -6.12 -8.12 -21.95
CA ASN A 54 -5.72 -7.11 -22.93
C ASN A 54 -6.86 -6.14 -23.31
N THR A 55 -8.10 -6.50 -22.98
CA THR A 55 -9.28 -5.68 -23.22
C THR A 55 -10.19 -5.70 -22.01
N ALA A 56 -10.71 -4.54 -21.63
CA ALA A 56 -11.64 -4.40 -20.51
C ALA A 56 -12.60 -3.22 -20.78
N TRP A 57 -13.75 -3.25 -20.15
CA TRP A 57 -14.76 -2.19 -20.24
C TRP A 57 -15.67 -2.20 -19.03
N VAL A 58 -16.35 -1.09 -18.78
CA VAL A 58 -17.37 -1.00 -17.74
C VAL A 58 -18.58 -1.84 -18.13
N GLU A 59 -18.85 -2.91 -17.38
CA GLU A 59 -19.98 -3.81 -17.58
C GLU A 59 -21.26 -3.26 -16.93
N ASP A 60 -21.13 -2.63 -15.74
CA ASP A 60 -22.24 -2.10 -14.97
C ASP A 60 -21.78 -0.87 -14.16
N ILE A 61 -22.69 0.08 -13.99
CA ILE A 61 -22.47 1.27 -13.18
C ILE A 61 -23.67 1.52 -12.26
N GLN A 62 -23.39 1.77 -11.00
CA GLN A 62 -24.42 2.11 -10.02
C GLN A 62 -23.96 3.20 -9.06
N GLU A 63 -24.91 3.86 -8.39
CA GLU A 63 -24.58 4.79 -7.33
C GLU A 63 -23.94 4.06 -6.13
N PHE A 64 -22.81 4.58 -5.66
CA PHE A 64 -22.14 4.10 -4.47
C PHE A 64 -22.63 4.91 -3.26
N LYS A 65 -23.34 4.26 -2.34
CA LYS A 65 -24.09 4.91 -1.26
C LYS A 65 -23.76 4.39 0.12
N ARG A 66 -23.84 5.29 1.13
CA ARG A 66 -23.92 4.91 2.54
C ARG A 66 -25.21 5.50 3.11
N GLY A 67 -26.09 4.64 3.62
CA GLY A 67 -27.43 5.05 3.99
C GLY A 67 -28.16 5.73 2.81
N GLY A 68 -28.72 6.91 3.03
CA GLY A 68 -29.38 7.69 1.97
C GLY A 68 -28.47 8.61 1.16
N ARG A 69 -27.16 8.64 1.46
CA ARG A 69 -26.21 9.57 0.84
C ARG A 69 -25.47 8.92 -0.32
N THR A 70 -25.52 9.56 -1.49
CA THR A 70 -24.69 9.20 -2.63
C THR A 70 -23.27 9.74 -2.39
N LEU A 71 -22.27 8.85 -2.46
CA LEU A 71 -20.85 9.16 -2.24
C LEU A 71 -20.10 9.29 -3.58
N GLY A 72 -20.57 8.56 -4.58
CA GLY A 72 -19.97 8.49 -5.91
C GLY A 72 -20.63 7.41 -6.75
N TYR A 73 -19.84 6.80 -7.61
CA TYR A 73 -20.28 5.72 -8.49
C TYR A 73 -19.36 4.51 -8.35
N PHE A 74 -19.95 3.34 -8.46
CA PHE A 74 -19.26 2.07 -8.53
C PHE A 74 -19.43 1.48 -9.93
N CYS A 75 -18.32 1.19 -10.58
CA CYS A 75 -18.27 0.54 -11.89
C CYS A 75 -17.72 -0.88 -11.72
N ARG A 76 -18.48 -1.89 -12.17
CA ARG A 76 -17.94 -3.23 -12.38
C ARG A 76 -17.26 -3.28 -13.73
N VAL A 77 -16.08 -3.89 -13.77
CA VAL A 77 -15.28 -4.00 -14.99
C VAL A 77 -15.22 -5.44 -15.45
N PHE A 78 -15.49 -5.67 -16.74
CA PHE A 78 -15.28 -6.95 -17.39
C PHE A 78 -13.83 -7.06 -17.90
N PRO A 79 -13.17 -8.22 -17.80
CA PRO A 79 -13.65 -9.52 -17.28
C PRO A 79 -13.61 -9.62 -15.76
N LYS A 80 -12.86 -8.76 -15.07
CA LYS A 80 -12.69 -8.74 -13.62
C LYS A 80 -12.26 -7.36 -13.16
N GLY A 81 -12.70 -6.96 -11.98
CA GLY A 81 -12.28 -5.72 -11.36
C GLY A 81 -13.39 -4.71 -11.14
N TYR A 82 -13.01 -3.57 -10.57
CA TYR A 82 -13.93 -2.49 -10.28
C TYR A 82 -13.21 -1.13 -10.29
N ILE A 83 -14.01 -0.07 -10.43
CA ILE A 83 -13.57 1.31 -10.27
C ILE A 83 -14.59 2.04 -9.38
N VAL A 84 -14.11 2.74 -8.36
CA VAL A 84 -14.92 3.64 -7.54
C VAL A 84 -14.57 5.08 -7.88
N LEU A 85 -15.58 5.86 -8.25
CA LEU A 85 -15.43 7.26 -8.65
C LEU A 85 -16.07 8.19 -7.62
N SER A 86 -15.48 9.36 -7.43
CA SER A 86 -16.00 10.40 -6.53
C SER A 86 -17.21 11.11 -7.13
N LEU A 87 -18.14 11.58 -6.27
CA LEU A 87 -19.30 12.35 -6.69
C LEU A 87 -18.93 13.78 -7.11
N HIS A 88 -17.96 14.39 -6.43
CA HIS A 88 -17.59 15.79 -6.65
C HIS A 88 -16.31 15.91 -7.46
N LYS A 89 -16.35 16.71 -8.54
CA LYS A 89 -15.22 16.88 -9.48
C LYS A 89 -14.00 17.61 -8.91
N GLN A 90 -14.06 18.08 -7.67
CA GLN A 90 -12.89 18.58 -6.93
C GLN A 90 -12.12 17.47 -6.21
N LEU A 91 -12.76 16.34 -5.97
CA LEU A 91 -12.13 15.13 -5.44
C LEU A 91 -11.52 14.31 -6.57
N SER A 92 -10.64 13.37 -6.24
CA SER A 92 -10.04 12.49 -7.23
C SER A 92 -11.11 11.78 -8.07
N PRO A 93 -11.04 11.81 -9.41
CA PRO A 93 -12.01 11.13 -10.27
C PRO A 93 -12.07 9.64 -9.94
N VAL A 94 -10.93 8.97 -9.86
CA VAL A 94 -10.82 7.56 -9.46
C VAL A 94 -10.37 7.51 -8.01
N LYS A 95 -11.27 7.11 -7.12
CA LYS A 95 -11.01 6.99 -5.68
C LYS A 95 -10.28 5.70 -5.36
N ALA A 96 -10.71 4.60 -5.97
CA ALA A 96 -10.10 3.30 -5.84
C ALA A 96 -10.39 2.45 -7.08
N TYR A 97 -9.49 1.50 -7.38
CA TYR A 97 -9.75 0.48 -8.38
C TYR A 97 -8.93 -0.78 -8.12
N SER A 98 -9.41 -1.89 -8.62
CA SER A 98 -8.66 -3.12 -8.76
C SER A 98 -8.91 -3.72 -10.13
N ALA A 99 -7.85 -4.18 -10.79
CA ALA A 99 -7.94 -4.93 -12.04
C ALA A 99 -7.94 -6.45 -11.81
N THR A 100 -7.72 -6.88 -10.57
CA THR A 100 -7.53 -8.30 -10.21
C THR A 100 -8.56 -8.83 -9.22
N SER A 101 -9.34 -7.95 -8.59
CA SER A 101 -10.32 -8.31 -7.57
C SER A 101 -11.69 -7.72 -7.88
N ASN A 102 -12.75 -8.46 -7.56
CA ASN A 102 -14.12 -7.94 -7.58
C ASN A 102 -14.49 -7.42 -6.19
N LEU A 103 -15.47 -6.55 -6.15
CA LEU A 103 -16.03 -6.00 -4.92
C LEU A 103 -17.55 -5.99 -5.00
N ASP A 104 -18.22 -6.35 -3.91
CA ASP A 104 -19.68 -6.19 -3.81
C ASP A 104 -19.99 -4.76 -3.31
N PRO A 105 -20.55 -3.88 -4.15
CA PRO A 105 -20.87 -2.51 -3.76
C PRO A 105 -21.97 -2.40 -2.72
N GLN A 106 -22.69 -3.48 -2.41
CA GLN A 106 -23.77 -3.51 -1.41
C GLN A 106 -23.29 -3.99 -0.03
N ALA A 107 -22.09 -4.56 0.06
CA ALA A 107 -21.56 -5.05 1.34
C ALA A 107 -21.53 -3.93 2.40
N GLN A 108 -21.77 -4.33 3.65
CA GLN A 108 -21.76 -3.47 4.82
C GLN A 108 -20.52 -3.71 5.69
N GLU A 109 -19.55 -4.44 5.18
CA GLU A 109 -18.31 -4.85 5.83
C GLU A 109 -17.17 -4.87 4.83
N GLY A 110 -15.95 -5.10 5.32
CA GLY A 110 -14.75 -5.25 4.52
C GLY A 110 -14.39 -3.99 3.72
N MET A 111 -13.80 -4.18 2.55
CA MET A 111 -13.30 -3.10 1.70
C MET A 111 -14.39 -2.13 1.24
N THR A 112 -15.58 -2.64 0.96
CA THR A 112 -16.71 -1.80 0.53
C THR A 112 -17.11 -0.81 1.61
N ASP A 113 -17.32 -1.28 2.84
CA ASP A 113 -17.68 -0.41 3.95
C ASP A 113 -16.57 0.59 4.28
N PHE A 114 -15.32 0.15 4.25
CA PHE A 114 -14.16 1.03 4.40
C PHE A 114 -14.17 2.17 3.37
N LEU A 115 -14.33 1.88 2.08
CA LEU A 115 -14.39 2.90 1.03
C LEU A 115 -15.56 3.87 1.26
N LYS A 116 -16.74 3.32 1.61
CA LYS A 116 -17.92 4.13 1.94
C LYS A 116 -17.66 5.03 3.14
N ASP A 117 -17.06 4.50 4.19
CA ASP A 117 -16.74 5.29 5.39
C ASP A 117 -15.79 6.45 5.08
N ARG A 118 -14.74 6.17 4.33
CA ARG A 118 -13.76 7.20 3.92
C ARG A 118 -14.39 8.29 3.05
N MET A 119 -15.18 7.92 2.06
CA MET A 119 -15.84 8.88 1.18
C MET A 119 -16.93 9.68 1.93
N ASP A 120 -17.69 9.06 2.80
CA ASP A 120 -18.70 9.73 3.63
C ASP A 120 -18.05 10.67 4.66
N GLY A 121 -16.95 10.26 5.26
CA GLY A 121 -16.15 11.08 6.17
C GLY A 121 -15.67 12.39 5.51
N ILE A 122 -15.18 12.33 4.28
CA ILE A 122 -14.77 13.50 3.50
C ILE A 122 -15.97 14.44 3.27
N LEU A 123 -17.10 13.90 2.81
CA LEU A 123 -18.30 14.70 2.56
C LEU A 123 -18.89 15.25 3.86
N GLY A 124 -18.83 14.49 4.96
CA GLY A 124 -19.24 14.95 6.29
C GLY A 124 -18.42 16.16 6.77
N ARG A 125 -17.12 16.15 6.53
CA ARG A 125 -16.24 17.31 6.81
C ARG A 125 -16.60 18.52 5.97
N VAL A 126 -16.85 18.31 4.69
CA VAL A 126 -17.30 19.40 3.80
C VAL A 126 -18.60 20.01 4.35
N ASP A 127 -19.57 19.21 4.76
CA ASP A 127 -20.84 19.69 5.32
C ASP A 127 -20.64 20.42 6.65
N GLU A 128 -19.81 19.90 7.54
CA GLU A 128 -19.46 20.54 8.82
C GLU A 128 -18.87 21.93 8.60
N TRP A 129 -17.89 22.05 7.69
CA TRP A 129 -17.29 23.34 7.37
C TRP A 129 -18.23 24.26 6.61
N ALA A 130 -19.11 23.73 5.74
CA ALA A 130 -20.15 24.51 5.07
C ALA A 130 -21.09 25.15 6.08
N GLY A 131 -21.50 24.39 7.11
CA GLY A 131 -22.29 24.92 8.22
C GLY A 131 -21.56 25.99 9.03
N LYS A 132 -20.30 25.78 9.37
CA LYS A 132 -19.47 26.75 10.12
C LYS A 132 -19.23 28.06 9.37
N LEU A 133 -18.92 27.95 8.07
CA LEU A 133 -18.59 29.08 7.22
C LEU A 133 -19.82 29.74 6.60
N LYS A 134 -21.00 29.12 6.72
CA LYS A 134 -22.24 29.52 6.01
C LYS A 134 -22.01 29.68 4.51
N ALA A 135 -21.21 28.78 3.94
CA ALA A 135 -20.81 28.81 2.54
C ALA A 135 -21.28 27.52 1.84
N PRO A 136 -21.50 27.56 0.52
CA PRO A 136 -21.78 26.34 -0.25
C PRO A 136 -20.65 25.31 -0.14
N PRO A 137 -20.97 24.00 -0.20
CA PRO A 137 -19.96 22.93 -0.14
C PRO A 137 -18.76 23.14 -1.09
N ASP A 138 -19.00 23.69 -2.23
CA ASP A 138 -18.02 23.96 -3.28
C ASP A 138 -16.95 24.98 -2.88
N GLU A 139 -17.39 26.08 -2.28
CA GLU A 139 -16.48 27.08 -1.75
C GLU A 139 -15.67 26.53 -0.57
N VAL A 140 -16.28 25.62 0.18
CA VAL A 140 -15.63 24.93 1.29
C VAL A 140 -14.56 23.99 0.76
N MET A 141 -14.88 23.14 -0.23
CA MET A 141 -13.90 22.25 -0.84
C MET A 141 -12.69 22.99 -1.39
N ALA A 142 -12.91 24.13 -2.07
CA ALA A 142 -11.82 24.97 -2.57
C ALA A 142 -10.89 25.50 -1.47
N LYS A 143 -11.35 25.56 -0.22
CA LYS A 143 -10.57 26.06 0.94
C LYS A 143 -9.91 24.95 1.75
N ILE A 144 -10.53 23.78 1.80
CA ILE A 144 -10.09 22.69 2.69
C ILE A 144 -9.32 21.58 1.97
N LEU A 145 -9.44 21.46 0.65
CA LEU A 145 -8.68 20.49 -0.12
C LEU A 145 -7.28 21.02 -0.41
N GLU A 146 -6.25 20.24 -0.09
CA GLU A 146 -4.87 20.54 -0.50
C GLU A 146 -4.65 20.32 -1.99
N VAL A 147 -5.38 19.39 -2.60
CA VAL A 147 -5.32 19.06 -4.02
C VAL A 147 -6.69 19.23 -4.65
N ASN A 148 -6.75 19.95 -5.76
CA ASN A 148 -7.96 20.10 -6.56
C ASN A 148 -7.83 19.27 -7.84
N TYR A 149 -8.69 18.27 -7.97
CA TYR A 149 -8.65 17.31 -9.08
C TYR A 149 -9.50 17.72 -10.30
N SER A 150 -9.99 18.95 -10.37
CA SER A 150 -10.81 19.38 -11.51
C SER A 150 -10.12 19.19 -12.85
N ASN A 151 -8.79 19.35 -12.92
CA ASN A 151 -8.03 19.11 -14.14
C ASN A 151 -7.99 17.61 -14.52
N ALA A 152 -7.86 16.72 -13.54
CA ALA A 152 -7.90 15.28 -13.79
C ALA A 152 -9.27 14.87 -14.36
N TRP A 153 -10.37 15.43 -13.82
CA TRP A 153 -11.70 15.24 -14.39
C TRP A 153 -11.79 15.75 -15.83
N ASN A 154 -11.32 16.96 -16.10
CA ASN A 154 -11.34 17.55 -17.46
C ASN A 154 -10.52 16.71 -18.46
N THR A 155 -9.48 16.05 -17.99
CA THR A 155 -8.67 15.16 -18.83
C THR A 155 -9.38 13.85 -19.11
N LEU A 156 -9.99 13.23 -18.08
CA LEU A 156 -10.58 11.90 -18.18
C LEU A 156 -12.03 11.90 -18.68
N GLN A 157 -12.75 13.02 -18.65
CA GLN A 157 -14.18 13.07 -19.06
C GLN A 157 -14.41 13.48 -20.51
N VAL A 158 -13.41 13.43 -21.38
CA VAL A 158 -13.54 13.65 -22.81
C VAL A 158 -14.04 12.38 -23.50
N ASP A 159 -14.64 12.52 -24.69
CA ASP A 159 -15.04 11.35 -25.47
C ASP A 159 -13.86 10.45 -25.83
N GLU A 160 -14.15 9.18 -26.08
CA GLU A 160 -13.15 8.12 -26.29
C GLU A 160 -12.12 8.48 -27.37
N ALA A 161 -12.59 8.95 -28.55
CA ALA A 161 -11.70 9.29 -29.66
C ALA A 161 -10.77 10.47 -29.31
N SER A 162 -11.30 11.46 -28.60
CA SER A 162 -10.50 12.60 -28.09
C SER A 162 -9.52 12.15 -27.00
N PHE A 163 -9.89 11.13 -26.20
CA PHE A 163 -9.01 10.60 -25.16
C PHE A 163 -7.87 9.80 -25.76
N GLU A 164 -8.13 8.92 -26.72
CA GLU A 164 -7.10 8.17 -27.45
C GLU A 164 -6.08 9.12 -28.10
N GLN A 165 -6.55 10.18 -28.73
CA GLN A 165 -5.68 11.20 -29.31
C GLN A 165 -4.81 11.91 -28.24
N LYS A 166 -5.35 12.14 -27.04
CA LYS A 166 -4.59 12.68 -25.92
C LYS A 166 -3.57 11.67 -25.37
N LEU A 167 -3.90 10.40 -25.28
CA LEU A 167 -2.96 9.34 -24.83
C LEU A 167 -1.71 9.29 -25.72
N GLU A 168 -1.87 9.58 -27.04
CA GLU A 168 -0.75 9.56 -27.97
C GLU A 168 0.09 10.85 -27.95
N SER A 169 -0.50 12.00 -27.61
CA SER A 169 0.12 13.32 -27.81
C SER A 169 0.36 14.12 -26.54
N ASP A 170 -0.34 13.84 -25.44
CA ASP A 170 -0.26 14.61 -24.20
C ASP A 170 0.90 14.12 -23.33
N ILE A 171 1.95 14.96 -23.25
CA ILE A 171 3.15 14.66 -22.44
C ILE A 171 2.81 14.40 -20.98
N GLU A 172 1.80 15.08 -20.43
CA GLU A 172 1.39 14.88 -19.03
C GLU A 172 0.73 13.52 -18.84
N LEU A 173 -0.14 13.08 -19.77
CA LEU A 173 -0.71 11.73 -19.75
C LEU A 173 0.34 10.63 -19.98
N MET A 174 1.38 10.93 -20.77
CA MET A 174 2.50 10.01 -20.98
C MET A 174 3.41 9.90 -19.75
N ASN A 175 3.38 10.86 -18.84
CA ASN A 175 4.23 10.89 -17.65
C ASN A 175 3.64 10.00 -16.55
N TYR A 176 3.80 8.69 -16.73
CA TYR A 176 3.41 7.67 -15.77
C TYR A 176 4.63 7.11 -15.07
N GLN A 177 4.54 6.96 -13.76
CA GLN A 177 5.54 6.31 -12.94
C GLN A 177 4.89 5.36 -11.95
N GLU A 178 5.51 4.23 -11.69
CA GLU A 178 5.10 3.30 -10.64
C GLU A 178 6.32 2.67 -9.96
N GLY A 179 6.11 2.24 -8.70
CA GLY A 179 7.03 1.35 -8.00
C GLY A 179 6.57 -0.09 -8.08
N HIS A 180 7.41 -1.00 -7.62
CA HIS A 180 7.01 -2.40 -7.48
C HIS A 180 5.97 -2.55 -6.37
N ILE A 181 5.02 -3.46 -6.56
CA ILE A 181 4.19 -3.98 -5.47
C ILE A 181 5.07 -4.96 -4.69
N LEU A 182 5.24 -4.71 -3.39
CA LEU A 182 6.21 -5.44 -2.57
C LEU A 182 5.65 -6.77 -2.07
N LEU A 183 4.41 -6.77 -1.55
CA LEU A 183 3.81 -7.97 -0.97
C LEU A 183 3.21 -8.86 -2.04
N SER A 184 3.50 -10.15 -1.94
CA SER A 184 2.76 -11.21 -2.65
C SER A 184 1.65 -11.81 -1.79
N SER A 185 1.73 -11.62 -0.46
CA SER A 185 0.78 -12.20 0.48
C SER A 185 -0.58 -11.53 0.43
N SER A 186 -1.61 -12.34 0.72
CA SER A 186 -3.02 -11.96 0.73
C SER A 186 -3.69 -12.62 1.94
N TRP A 187 -3.20 -12.30 3.13
CA TRP A 187 -3.68 -12.89 4.38
C TRP A 187 -4.89 -12.15 4.92
N HIS A 188 -5.72 -12.87 5.67
CA HIS A 188 -6.92 -12.31 6.29
C HIS A 188 -7.02 -12.70 7.77
N GLN A 189 -8.10 -12.31 8.43
CA GLN A 189 -8.22 -12.38 9.89
C GLN A 189 -8.91 -13.64 10.42
N LEU A 190 -9.49 -14.47 9.53
CA LEU A 190 -10.30 -15.64 9.89
C LEU A 190 -9.56 -16.94 9.59
N ASP A 191 -10.26 -18.08 9.66
CA ASP A 191 -9.67 -19.39 9.37
C ASP A 191 -9.03 -19.46 7.98
N PRO A 192 -7.77 -19.90 7.82
CA PRO A 192 -6.96 -20.63 8.80
C PRO A 192 -6.01 -19.77 9.67
N TYR A 193 -5.91 -18.47 9.46
CA TYR A 193 -4.92 -17.61 10.14
C TYR A 193 -5.19 -17.43 11.64
N ASN A 194 -6.46 -17.57 12.09
CA ASN A 194 -6.83 -17.41 13.49
C ASN A 194 -6.82 -18.72 14.30
N ARG A 195 -6.27 -19.81 13.76
CA ARG A 195 -6.35 -21.12 14.44
C ARG A 195 -5.67 -21.18 15.78
N GLU A 196 -4.71 -20.31 16.03
CA GLU A 196 -4.04 -20.19 17.33
C GLU A 196 -4.54 -19.01 18.17
N CYS A 197 -5.45 -18.20 17.65
CA CYS A 197 -6.10 -17.16 18.44
C CYS A 197 -7.02 -17.79 19.52
N PRO A 198 -7.34 -17.03 20.59
CA PRO A 198 -8.24 -17.50 21.64
C PRO A 198 -9.60 -17.97 21.12
N LEU A 199 -10.21 -18.89 21.84
CA LEU A 199 -11.59 -19.32 21.55
C LEU A 199 -12.53 -18.13 21.76
N SER A 200 -13.48 -17.99 20.85
CA SER A 200 -14.51 -16.95 20.96
C SER A 200 -15.49 -17.26 22.09
N SER A 201 -16.12 -16.22 22.62
CA SER A 201 -17.27 -16.40 23.52
C SER A 201 -18.47 -16.93 22.74
N GLY A 202 -19.35 -17.68 23.38
CA GLY A 202 -20.49 -18.33 22.73
C GLY A 202 -21.54 -17.40 22.09
N SER A 203 -21.31 -16.10 22.06
CA SER A 203 -22.13 -15.11 21.35
C SER A 203 -21.61 -14.79 19.95
N CYS A 204 -20.37 -15.21 19.62
CA CYS A 204 -19.77 -14.98 18.31
C CYS A 204 -20.07 -16.14 17.37
N SER A 205 -20.20 -15.87 16.07
CA SER A 205 -20.45 -16.88 15.05
C SER A 205 -19.23 -17.77 14.82
N GLU A 206 -18.03 -17.18 14.95
CA GLU A 206 -16.76 -17.84 14.72
C GLU A 206 -16.32 -18.63 15.96
N THR A 207 -15.70 -19.78 15.76
CA THR A 207 -15.18 -20.62 16.85
C THR A 207 -14.01 -19.97 17.58
N ARG A 208 -13.22 -19.18 16.86
CA ARG A 208 -12.06 -18.44 17.37
C ARG A 208 -12.17 -16.98 17.07
N CYS A 209 -11.58 -16.17 17.90
CA CYS A 209 -11.47 -14.74 17.67
C CYS A 209 -10.68 -14.46 16.40
N ALA A 210 -11.07 -13.42 15.67
CA ALA A 210 -10.30 -12.95 14.53
C ALA A 210 -8.88 -12.53 14.96
N VAL A 211 -7.91 -12.66 14.05
CA VAL A 211 -6.51 -12.21 14.27
C VAL A 211 -6.45 -10.73 14.64
N GLY A 212 -7.33 -9.92 14.06
CA GLY A 212 -7.34 -8.46 14.18
C GLY A 212 -6.45 -7.79 13.13
N CYS A 213 -6.95 -6.69 12.56
CA CYS A 213 -6.32 -6.03 11.43
C CYS A 213 -4.86 -5.58 11.70
N VAL A 214 -4.56 -5.16 12.93
CA VAL A 214 -3.20 -4.71 13.29
C VAL A 214 -2.21 -5.85 13.24
N ALA A 215 -2.58 -7.01 13.76
CA ALA A 215 -1.71 -8.18 13.74
C ALA A 215 -1.60 -8.78 12.32
N THR A 216 -2.71 -8.84 11.57
CA THR A 216 -2.69 -9.32 10.18
C THR A 216 -1.78 -8.47 9.29
N ALA A 217 -1.83 -7.14 9.40
CA ALA A 217 -0.95 -6.26 8.66
C ALA A 217 0.52 -6.43 9.08
N GLY A 218 0.79 -6.52 10.38
CA GLY A 218 2.13 -6.76 10.90
C GLY A 218 2.70 -8.10 10.46
N ALA A 219 1.92 -9.18 10.56
CA ALA A 219 2.33 -10.53 10.15
C ALA A 219 2.67 -10.59 8.64
N GLN A 220 1.89 -9.94 7.78
CA GLN A 220 2.20 -9.86 6.36
C GLN A 220 3.52 -9.12 6.08
N ILE A 221 3.81 -8.05 6.81
CA ILE A 221 5.09 -7.34 6.70
C ILE A 221 6.25 -8.23 7.16
N VAL A 222 6.09 -8.92 8.28
CA VAL A 222 7.09 -9.87 8.80
C VAL A 222 7.32 -11.01 7.81
N ARG A 223 6.24 -11.56 7.23
CA ARG A 223 6.29 -12.56 6.15
C ARG A 223 6.95 -12.03 4.87
N TYR A 224 6.73 -10.79 4.51
CA TYR A 224 7.41 -10.18 3.34
C TYR A 224 8.93 -10.24 3.47
N TRP A 225 9.45 -9.95 4.66
CA TRP A 225 10.88 -10.01 4.93
C TRP A 225 11.40 -11.43 5.16
N ASN A 226 10.53 -12.41 5.46
CA ASN A 226 10.91 -13.73 5.96
C ASN A 226 11.91 -13.63 7.12
N TRP A 227 11.62 -12.77 8.06
CA TRP A 227 12.48 -12.35 9.15
C TRP A 227 11.69 -12.12 10.43
N PRO A 228 12.22 -12.46 11.60
CA PRO A 228 13.49 -13.11 11.88
C PRO A 228 13.43 -14.64 11.78
N PRO A 229 14.57 -15.35 11.87
CA PRO A 229 14.53 -16.81 12.00
C PRO A 229 13.85 -17.26 13.31
N TYR A 230 13.93 -16.46 14.36
CA TYR A 230 13.21 -16.56 15.64
C TYR A 230 13.17 -15.18 16.32
N GLY A 231 12.13 -14.93 17.07
CA GLY A 231 11.93 -13.65 17.76
C GLY A 231 12.69 -13.53 19.08
N VAL A 232 12.25 -12.63 19.95
CA VAL A 232 12.86 -12.36 21.27
C VAL A 232 11.84 -12.53 22.36
N GLY A 233 12.12 -13.47 23.28
CA GLY A 233 11.25 -13.78 24.40
C GLY A 233 10.07 -14.68 24.02
N SER A 234 9.53 -15.39 25.02
CA SER A 234 8.38 -16.29 24.78
C SER A 234 7.10 -15.50 24.52
N PRO A 235 6.24 -15.92 23.56
CA PRO A 235 6.33 -17.15 22.79
C PRO A 235 7.17 -17.04 21.51
N TYR A 236 7.83 -15.94 21.23
CA TYR A 236 8.46 -15.60 19.94
C TYR A 236 9.84 -16.25 19.73
N ASP A 237 10.39 -16.99 20.69
CA ASP A 237 11.79 -17.45 20.71
C ASP A 237 12.02 -18.81 20.05
N ASP A 238 11.01 -19.41 19.44
CA ASP A 238 11.13 -20.56 18.57
C ASP A 238 11.32 -20.19 17.09
N SER A 239 11.52 -21.17 16.24
CA SER A 239 11.89 -20.93 14.85
C SER A 239 10.67 -20.85 13.95
N TYR A 240 10.55 -19.76 13.20
CA TYR A 240 9.51 -19.59 12.22
C TYR A 240 9.72 -20.47 10.98
N ASP A 241 8.68 -21.17 10.56
CA ASP A 241 8.68 -22.02 9.36
C ASP A 241 8.32 -21.21 8.10
N TRP A 242 9.19 -20.25 7.74
CA TRP A 242 8.98 -19.39 6.57
C TRP A 242 8.65 -20.14 5.28
N PRO A 243 9.30 -21.30 4.96
CA PRO A 243 8.95 -22.06 3.77
C PRO A 243 7.50 -22.53 3.70
N ASN A 244 6.87 -22.76 4.83
CA ASN A 244 5.47 -23.18 4.93
C ASN A 244 4.49 -22.00 5.12
N MET A 245 4.91 -20.75 4.96
CA MET A 245 4.03 -19.58 4.97
C MET A 245 3.68 -19.19 3.53
N PRO A 246 2.59 -19.71 2.91
CA PRO A 246 2.21 -19.39 1.54
C PRO A 246 1.73 -17.94 1.42
N ASP A 247 1.70 -17.41 0.20
CA ASP A 247 1.14 -16.10 -0.08
C ASP A 247 -0.36 -16.03 0.28
N MET A 248 -1.06 -17.15 0.17
CA MET A 248 -2.44 -17.31 0.65
C MET A 248 -2.65 -18.73 1.19
N ALA A 249 -3.09 -18.84 2.44
CA ALA A 249 -3.52 -20.09 3.04
C ALA A 249 -5.04 -20.21 2.97
N THR A 250 -5.50 -21.44 2.74
CA THR A 250 -6.93 -21.79 2.69
C THR A 250 -7.18 -23.01 3.56
N GLY A 251 -8.43 -23.35 3.81
CA GLY A 251 -8.77 -24.58 4.51
C GLY A 251 -8.26 -25.88 3.85
N SER A 252 -7.81 -25.81 2.58
CA SER A 252 -7.18 -26.92 1.84
C SER A 252 -5.65 -26.90 1.86
N SER A 253 -5.02 -25.92 2.47
CA SER A 253 -3.57 -25.88 2.69
C SER A 253 -3.11 -27.01 3.57
N THR A 254 -1.83 -27.39 3.50
CA THR A 254 -1.28 -28.46 4.37
C THR A 254 -1.31 -28.03 5.83
N ALA A 255 -1.29 -28.99 6.75
CA ALA A 255 -1.25 -28.70 8.18
C ALA A 255 -0.06 -27.80 8.53
N ALA A 256 1.13 -28.10 8.01
CA ALA A 256 2.32 -27.27 8.24
C ALA A 256 2.16 -25.82 7.74
N GLN A 257 1.49 -25.62 6.60
CA GLN A 257 1.22 -24.26 6.10
C GLN A 257 0.23 -23.51 6.98
N ILE A 258 -0.80 -24.21 7.44
CA ILE A 258 -1.81 -23.64 8.33
C ILE A 258 -1.20 -23.28 9.67
N ASP A 259 -0.44 -24.20 10.26
CA ASP A 259 0.21 -24.01 11.56
C ASP A 259 1.18 -22.81 11.49
N ALA A 260 2.01 -22.73 10.45
CA ALA A 260 2.99 -21.65 10.30
C ALA A 260 2.34 -20.25 10.17
N VAL A 261 1.25 -20.11 9.39
CA VAL A 261 0.58 -18.80 9.28
C VAL A 261 -0.23 -18.43 10.52
N ALA A 262 -0.81 -19.44 11.20
CA ALA A 262 -1.58 -19.24 12.42
C ALA A 262 -0.68 -18.85 13.59
N GLU A 263 0.47 -19.52 13.75
CA GLU A 263 1.50 -19.19 14.73
C GLU A 263 1.94 -17.73 14.62
N LEU A 264 2.47 -17.31 13.45
CA LEU A 264 2.91 -15.94 13.26
C LEU A 264 1.79 -14.92 13.50
N SER A 265 0.58 -15.20 13.01
CA SER A 265 -0.57 -14.31 13.18
C SER A 265 -0.95 -14.14 14.64
N SER A 266 -0.97 -15.23 15.40
CA SER A 266 -1.27 -15.23 16.84
C SER A 266 -0.20 -14.52 17.65
N GLU A 267 1.06 -14.77 17.36
CA GLU A 267 2.18 -14.19 18.07
C GLU A 267 2.30 -12.66 17.85
N VAL A 268 2.11 -12.18 16.62
CA VAL A 268 2.01 -10.74 16.37
C VAL A 268 0.83 -10.14 17.13
N GLY A 269 -0.28 -10.87 17.22
CA GLY A 269 -1.43 -10.46 18.02
C GLY A 269 -1.11 -10.35 19.51
N ILE A 270 -0.40 -11.33 20.07
CA ILE A 270 0.04 -11.29 21.47
C ILE A 270 1.01 -10.12 21.69
N ALA A 271 2.00 -9.96 20.81
CA ALA A 271 3.02 -8.93 20.91
C ALA A 271 2.42 -7.52 20.87
N VAL A 272 1.41 -7.27 20.03
CA VAL A 272 0.77 -5.96 19.93
C VAL A 272 -0.22 -5.67 21.06
N GLY A 273 -0.51 -6.66 21.92
CA GLY A 273 -1.50 -6.56 22.99
C GLY A 273 -2.93 -6.57 22.44
N MET A 274 -3.23 -7.54 21.56
CA MET A 274 -4.54 -7.66 20.94
C MET A 274 -5.64 -7.92 21.98
N ASN A 275 -6.68 -7.13 21.95
CA ASN A 275 -7.92 -7.35 22.66
C ASN A 275 -8.82 -8.22 21.79
N TYR A 276 -8.80 -9.52 22.04
CA TYR A 276 -9.54 -10.50 21.27
C TYR A 276 -11.02 -10.56 21.61
N CYS A 277 -11.87 -10.71 20.59
CA CYS A 277 -13.33 -10.90 20.73
C CYS A 277 -14.01 -9.90 21.67
N GLN A 278 -13.66 -8.65 21.57
CA GLN A 278 -14.30 -7.58 22.35
C GLN A 278 -15.67 -7.22 21.78
N LEU A 279 -16.10 -5.98 21.89
CA LEU A 279 -17.40 -5.53 21.39
C LEU A 279 -17.63 -6.04 19.96
N ASP A 280 -18.81 -6.65 19.73
CA ASP A 280 -19.25 -7.19 18.43
C ASP A 280 -18.36 -8.29 17.84
N CYS A 281 -17.64 -9.06 18.70
CA CYS A 281 -16.76 -10.14 18.31
C CYS A 281 -15.51 -9.71 17.51
N GLU A 282 -15.23 -8.43 17.42
CA GLU A 282 -14.04 -7.90 16.77
C GLU A 282 -12.80 -8.02 17.66
N SER A 283 -11.63 -8.14 17.02
CA SER A 283 -10.33 -8.09 17.68
C SER A 283 -9.60 -6.81 17.30
N GLY A 284 -9.13 -6.05 18.28
CA GLY A 284 -8.53 -4.75 18.07
C GLY A 284 -7.30 -4.49 18.92
N ALA A 285 -6.37 -3.73 18.36
CA ALA A 285 -5.18 -3.22 19.03
C ALA A 285 -4.83 -1.82 18.52
N PHE A 286 -3.90 -1.15 19.20
CA PHE A 286 -3.39 0.13 18.73
C PHE A 286 -2.24 -0.08 17.77
N THR A 287 -2.38 0.37 16.51
CA THR A 287 -1.35 0.22 15.48
C THR A 287 0.00 0.84 15.89
N TYR A 288 0.02 1.88 16.72
CA TYR A 288 1.26 2.49 17.17
C TYR A 288 2.14 1.56 18.03
N ASN A 289 1.55 0.53 18.66
CA ASN A 289 2.33 -0.46 19.41
C ASN A 289 3.22 -1.31 18.49
N MET A 290 2.90 -1.36 17.18
CA MET A 290 3.69 -2.15 16.21
C MET A 290 5.13 -1.68 16.06
N GLU A 291 5.44 -0.42 16.37
CA GLU A 291 6.83 0.07 16.46
C GLU A 291 7.64 -0.80 17.43
N GLY A 292 7.18 -0.93 18.68
CA GLY A 292 7.84 -1.79 19.66
C GLY A 292 7.76 -3.28 19.30
N VAL A 293 6.66 -3.75 18.68
CA VAL A 293 6.56 -5.15 18.24
C VAL A 293 7.67 -5.49 17.25
N PHE A 294 7.88 -4.66 16.22
CA PHE A 294 8.93 -4.89 15.25
C PHE A 294 10.33 -4.86 15.88
N GLU A 295 10.61 -3.90 16.74
CA GLU A 295 11.92 -3.71 17.34
C GLU A 295 12.23 -4.74 18.42
N ASP A 296 11.35 -4.92 19.39
CA ASP A 296 11.59 -5.68 20.61
C ASP A 296 11.41 -7.19 20.40
N HIS A 297 10.44 -7.60 19.58
CA HIS A 297 10.10 -9.01 19.38
C HIS A 297 10.59 -9.59 18.06
N TYR A 298 10.55 -8.81 16.97
CA TYR A 298 10.87 -9.30 15.64
C TYR A 298 12.21 -8.82 15.09
N ARG A 299 13.09 -8.23 15.94
CA ARG A 299 14.48 -7.89 15.61
C ARG A 299 14.62 -6.98 14.40
N TYR A 300 13.68 -6.08 14.21
CA TYR A 300 13.76 -5.01 13.22
C TYR A 300 14.62 -3.86 13.74
N HIS A 301 14.99 -2.98 12.82
CA HIS A 301 15.86 -1.87 13.12
C HIS A 301 15.18 -0.85 14.03
N THR A 302 15.91 -0.30 15.00
CA THR A 302 15.45 0.72 15.96
C THR A 302 15.17 2.10 15.36
N ASN A 303 15.15 2.21 14.03
CA ASN A 303 14.67 3.37 13.30
C ASN A 303 13.19 3.21 12.89
N CYS A 304 12.57 2.09 13.24
CA CYS A 304 11.14 1.92 13.05
C CYS A 304 10.43 3.05 13.79
N GLU A 305 9.57 3.80 13.09
CA GLU A 305 8.98 4.99 13.69
C GLU A 305 7.59 5.29 13.18
N ARG A 306 6.78 5.86 14.06
CA ARG A 306 5.49 6.42 13.70
C ARG A 306 5.66 7.78 13.04
N ARG A 307 4.99 7.99 11.88
CA ARG A 307 4.89 9.29 11.21
C ARG A 307 3.43 9.67 11.04
N ASN A 308 3.05 10.85 11.52
CA ASN A 308 1.65 11.28 11.48
C ASN A 308 1.37 12.03 10.18
N ARG A 309 0.20 11.77 9.56
CA ARG A 309 -0.23 12.44 8.33
C ARG A 309 -0.30 13.97 8.52
N SER A 310 -0.69 14.44 9.70
CA SER A 310 -0.83 15.86 10.03
C SER A 310 0.47 16.68 9.92
N ASP A 311 1.63 16.02 9.96
CA ASP A 311 2.93 16.67 9.95
C ASP A 311 3.44 16.97 8.53
N TYR A 312 2.68 16.54 7.51
CA TYR A 312 3.06 16.59 6.10
C TYR A 312 1.98 17.26 5.26
N THR A 313 2.41 17.90 4.15
CA THR A 313 1.50 18.21 3.04
C THR A 313 1.15 16.93 2.27
N ALA A 314 0.12 16.97 1.43
CA ALA A 314 -0.22 15.83 0.57
C ALA A 314 0.96 15.35 -0.27
N GLU A 315 1.69 16.29 -0.84
CA GLU A 315 2.86 15.99 -1.68
C GLU A 315 4.02 15.41 -0.87
N SER A 316 4.39 16.03 0.24
CA SER A 316 5.49 15.53 1.07
C SER A 316 5.15 14.18 1.71
N TRP A 317 3.88 13.93 2.05
CA TRP A 317 3.40 12.64 2.52
C TRP A 317 3.54 11.55 1.46
N PHE A 318 3.07 11.82 0.23
CA PHE A 318 3.24 10.88 -0.87
C PHE A 318 4.71 10.59 -1.16
N ASN A 319 5.55 11.63 -1.24
CA ASN A 319 6.97 11.46 -1.53
C ASN A 319 7.71 10.69 -0.44
N MET A 320 7.34 10.87 0.82
CA MET A 320 7.90 10.12 1.94
C MET A 320 7.51 8.62 1.85
N ILE A 321 6.24 8.30 1.61
CA ILE A 321 5.78 6.92 1.43
C ILE A 321 6.40 6.29 0.17
N LYS A 322 6.45 7.03 -0.93
CA LYS A 322 7.14 6.61 -2.17
C LYS A 322 8.61 6.24 -1.92
N ALA A 323 9.29 6.99 -1.03
CA ALA A 323 10.66 6.68 -0.67
C ALA A 323 10.79 5.36 0.12
N GLU A 324 9.84 5.04 1.01
CA GLU A 324 9.79 3.75 1.70
C GLU A 324 9.65 2.60 0.69
N PHE A 325 8.68 2.71 -0.23
CA PHE A 325 8.45 1.65 -1.23
C PHE A 325 9.63 1.49 -2.18
N ASN A 326 10.27 2.58 -2.60
CA ASN A 326 11.47 2.54 -3.44
C ASN A 326 12.68 1.93 -2.72
N ALA A 327 12.70 1.97 -1.39
CA ALA A 327 13.67 1.27 -0.56
C ALA A 327 13.23 -0.17 -0.21
N ASN A 328 12.19 -0.70 -0.88
CA ASN A 328 11.58 -2.01 -0.63
C ASN A 328 11.12 -2.20 0.83
N ARG A 329 10.66 -1.16 1.45
CA ARG A 329 10.12 -1.19 2.80
C ARG A 329 8.60 -1.01 2.76
N PRO A 330 7.81 -2.08 2.99
CA PRO A 330 6.38 -1.94 3.19
C PRO A 330 6.13 -1.16 4.47
N ILE A 331 5.01 -0.45 4.52
CA ILE A 331 4.60 0.32 5.67
C ILE A 331 3.34 -0.27 6.30
N GLN A 332 3.19 -0.12 7.60
CA GLN A 332 1.90 -0.38 8.24
C GLN A 332 1.14 0.94 8.35
N TYR A 333 0.00 1.02 7.69
CA TYR A 333 -0.79 2.24 7.57
C TYR A 333 -2.03 2.16 8.45
N LYS A 334 -2.15 3.10 9.39
CA LYS A 334 -3.34 3.25 10.21
C LYS A 334 -4.29 4.25 9.57
N VAL A 335 -5.46 3.78 9.19
CA VAL A 335 -6.62 4.58 8.79
C VAL A 335 -7.68 4.57 9.89
N THR A 336 -8.72 5.39 9.78
CA THR A 336 -9.80 5.38 10.78
C THR A 336 -10.43 3.98 10.85
N GLY A 337 -10.44 3.42 12.04
CA GLY A 337 -11.04 2.10 12.32
C GLY A 337 -10.26 0.89 11.81
N HIS A 338 -9.14 1.05 11.08
CA HIS A 338 -8.45 -0.09 10.48
C HIS A 338 -6.93 0.09 10.37
N SER A 339 -6.20 -1.01 10.25
CA SER A 339 -4.76 -1.05 10.01
C SER A 339 -4.49 -1.93 8.79
N ILE A 340 -3.72 -1.42 7.84
CA ILE A 340 -3.48 -2.03 6.52
C ILE A 340 -2.00 -2.02 6.18
N VAL A 341 -1.59 -2.78 5.17
CA VAL A 341 -0.25 -2.68 4.60
C VAL A 341 -0.29 -1.78 3.37
N GLY A 342 0.59 -0.79 3.32
CA GLY A 342 0.93 -0.09 2.09
C GLY A 342 2.20 -0.69 1.51
N ASP A 343 2.22 -0.98 0.21
CA ASP A 343 3.29 -1.75 -0.40
C ASP A 343 3.61 -1.39 -1.85
N GLY A 344 3.01 -0.31 -2.37
CA GLY A 344 3.29 0.15 -3.72
C GLY A 344 2.75 1.56 -3.99
N TRP A 345 3.22 2.18 -5.06
CA TRP A 345 2.79 3.51 -5.49
C TRP A 345 2.74 3.62 -7.00
N GLN A 346 1.86 4.50 -7.47
CA GLN A 346 1.83 4.95 -8.85
C GLN A 346 1.42 6.42 -8.93
N GLU A 347 1.88 7.09 -9.98
CA GLU A 347 1.63 8.51 -10.21
C GLU A 347 1.38 8.76 -11.70
N PHE A 348 0.29 9.45 -12.00
CA PHE A 348 -0.05 9.89 -13.34
C PHE A 348 0.17 11.40 -13.43
N GLY A 349 0.81 11.88 -14.50
CA GLY A 349 1.20 13.28 -14.63
C GLY A 349 0.05 14.25 -14.79
N ALA A 350 -1.07 13.83 -15.35
CA ALA A 350 -2.24 14.68 -15.53
C ALA A 350 -2.93 14.98 -14.19
N GLY A 351 -2.68 16.16 -13.63
CA GLY A 351 -3.26 16.68 -12.39
C GLY A 351 -2.96 15.74 -11.22
N PRO A 352 -1.71 15.69 -10.72
CA PRO A 352 -1.02 14.48 -10.29
C PRO A 352 -1.93 13.53 -9.50
N THR A 353 -2.47 12.53 -10.19
CA THR A 353 -3.22 11.46 -9.54
C THR A 353 -2.22 10.51 -8.93
N ARG A 354 -2.11 10.55 -7.62
CA ARG A 354 -1.18 9.79 -6.79
C ARG A 354 -1.94 8.70 -6.08
N GLN A 355 -1.53 7.46 -6.28
CA GLN A 355 -2.20 6.31 -5.69
C GLN A 355 -1.21 5.41 -4.96
N TYR A 356 -1.70 4.77 -3.91
CA TYR A 356 -1.00 3.76 -3.15
C TYR A 356 -1.61 2.39 -3.43
N HIS A 357 -0.77 1.38 -3.52
CA HIS A 357 -1.22 0.00 -3.45
C HIS A 357 -1.35 -0.39 -1.99
N MET A 358 -2.51 -0.94 -1.63
CA MET A 358 -2.89 -1.25 -0.26
C MET A 358 -3.40 -2.68 -0.15
N ASN A 359 -2.92 -3.41 0.86
CA ASN A 359 -3.43 -4.72 1.24
C ASN A 359 -4.20 -4.57 2.55
N TYR A 360 -5.47 -4.89 2.52
CA TYR A 360 -6.42 -4.64 3.61
C TYR A 360 -6.52 -5.75 4.63
N GLY A 361 -6.00 -6.95 4.34
CA GLY A 361 -6.03 -8.08 5.26
C GLY A 361 -7.44 -8.62 5.52
N TRP A 362 -8.31 -8.62 4.50
CA TRP A 362 -9.62 -9.25 4.54
C TRP A 362 -9.69 -10.49 3.64
N ASP A 363 -10.64 -11.40 3.91
CA ASP A 363 -10.76 -12.72 3.28
C ASP A 363 -11.01 -12.71 1.76
N ASP A 364 -11.38 -11.58 1.22
CA ASP A 364 -11.49 -11.35 -0.21
C ASP A 364 -10.13 -11.21 -0.92
N GLY A 365 -9.03 -11.32 -0.17
CA GLY A 365 -7.67 -11.27 -0.73
C GLY A 365 -7.33 -9.97 -1.43
N HIS A 366 -8.00 -8.87 -1.11
CA HIS A 366 -8.03 -7.71 -1.96
C HIS A 366 -6.90 -6.74 -1.68
N THR A 367 -6.16 -6.55 -2.74
CA THR A 367 -5.27 -5.42 -2.91
C THR A 367 -5.94 -4.40 -3.82
N THR A 368 -5.76 -3.14 -3.54
CA THR A 368 -6.45 -2.06 -4.22
C THR A 368 -5.54 -0.87 -4.41
N TRP A 369 -5.59 -0.25 -5.58
CA TRP A 369 -5.05 1.08 -5.79
C TRP A 369 -6.01 2.12 -5.21
N TYR A 370 -5.52 2.95 -4.33
CA TYR A 370 -6.32 3.89 -3.57
C TYR A 370 -5.73 5.30 -3.60
N THR A 371 -6.55 6.29 -3.94
CA THR A 371 -6.19 7.69 -3.86
C THR A 371 -6.58 8.25 -2.49
N LEU A 372 -5.58 8.65 -1.72
CA LEU A 372 -5.82 9.41 -0.50
C LEU A 372 -6.13 10.86 -0.87
N ASP A 373 -7.37 11.27 -0.66
CA ASP A 373 -7.74 12.68 -0.83
C ASP A 373 -7.07 13.50 0.27
N ALA A 374 -6.40 14.55 -0.14
CA ALA A 374 -5.70 15.45 0.75
C ALA A 374 -6.65 16.52 1.25
N LEU A 375 -7.13 16.39 2.47
CA LEU A 375 -7.83 17.45 3.18
C LEU A 375 -6.82 18.36 3.90
N TYR A 376 -7.08 19.67 3.88
CA TYR A 376 -6.24 20.64 4.58
C TYR A 376 -6.21 20.35 6.09
N LYS A 377 -5.01 20.47 6.66
CA LYS A 377 -4.63 20.37 8.08
C LYS A 377 -5.77 19.99 9.03
N GLY A 378 -5.79 18.77 9.46
CA GLY A 378 -6.64 18.34 10.55
C GLY A 378 -7.56 17.19 10.26
N ASP A 379 -7.60 16.75 9.02
CA ASP A 379 -8.21 15.49 8.70
C ASP A 379 -7.38 14.82 7.61
N PRO A 380 -6.79 13.79 7.92
CA PRO A 380 -7.02 12.80 8.96
C PRO A 380 -6.06 12.94 10.14
N ALA A 381 -6.44 13.71 11.13
CA ALA A 381 -5.67 13.85 12.37
C ALA A 381 -5.35 12.52 13.07
N THR A 382 -6.00 11.44 12.64
CA THR A 382 -5.83 10.09 13.19
C THR A 382 -5.05 9.17 12.28
N GLU A 383 -4.67 9.58 11.07
CA GLU A 383 -3.88 8.76 10.16
C GLU A 383 -2.38 8.89 10.45
N TYR A 384 -1.71 7.76 10.44
CA TYR A 384 -0.27 7.66 10.55
C TYR A 384 0.22 6.36 9.93
N ILE A 385 1.51 6.30 9.71
CA ILE A 385 2.19 5.06 9.31
C ILE A 385 3.21 4.67 10.37
N ILE A 386 3.53 3.38 10.40
CA ILE A 386 4.81 2.90 10.91
C ILE A 386 5.71 2.73 9.69
N ALA A 387 6.82 3.44 9.71
CA ALA A 387 7.81 3.50 8.62
C ALA A 387 9.15 2.92 9.05
N ASN A 388 10.10 2.80 8.14
CA ASN A 388 11.41 2.20 8.38
C ASN A 388 11.33 0.77 8.93
N ILE A 389 10.36 0.00 8.45
CA ILE A 389 10.18 -1.40 8.86
C ILE A 389 11.12 -2.27 8.02
N TYR A 390 12.31 -2.56 8.55
CA TYR A 390 13.30 -3.43 7.92
C TYR A 390 14.13 -4.14 8.98
N PRO A 391 14.65 -5.34 8.70
CA PRO A 391 15.47 -6.10 9.63
C PRO A 391 16.65 -5.32 10.18
N ALA A 392 17.01 -5.55 11.44
CA ALA A 392 18.18 -4.91 12.05
C ALA A 392 19.47 -5.22 11.27
N GLN A 393 20.34 -4.21 11.12
CA GLN A 393 21.54 -4.33 10.28
C GLN A 393 22.66 -5.20 10.87
N SER A 394 22.51 -5.66 12.10
CA SER A 394 23.56 -6.41 12.78
C SER A 394 23.19 -7.87 12.95
N LEU A 395 23.94 -8.74 12.31
CA LEU A 395 23.92 -10.18 12.57
C LEU A 395 24.42 -10.54 13.96
N ASN A 396 25.14 -9.64 14.64
CA ASN A 396 25.73 -9.90 15.96
C ASN A 396 24.70 -10.25 17.03
N SER A 397 23.48 -9.82 16.87
CA SER A 397 22.42 -10.07 17.85
C SER A 397 21.57 -11.28 17.55
N VAL A 398 21.61 -11.83 16.32
CA VAL A 398 20.54 -12.70 15.85
C VAL A 398 20.99 -13.98 15.20
N ILE A 399 22.13 -14.00 14.47
CA ILE A 399 22.25 -15.04 13.47
C ILE A 399 23.58 -15.77 13.56
N SER A 400 23.79 -16.45 14.68
CA SER A 400 24.60 -17.65 14.71
C SER A 400 23.68 -18.84 14.56
N GLY A 401 23.51 -19.36 13.37
CA GLY A 401 22.58 -20.47 13.17
C GLY A 401 22.70 -21.08 11.78
N THR A 402 22.15 -22.26 11.64
CA THR A 402 22.00 -22.94 10.37
C THR A 402 20.59 -22.66 9.85
N TYR A 403 20.51 -22.08 8.66
CA TYR A 403 19.25 -21.84 7.98
C TYR A 403 18.89 -23.07 7.14
N PRO A 404 17.72 -23.67 7.37
CA PRO A 404 17.32 -24.87 6.66
C PRO A 404 17.18 -24.61 5.17
N ARG A 405 17.48 -25.60 4.37
CA ARG A 405 17.33 -25.56 2.93
C ARG A 405 15.89 -25.68 2.51
N ASP A 406 15.38 -24.68 1.78
CA ASP A 406 14.19 -24.83 0.95
C ASP A 406 14.44 -24.19 -0.42
N PRO A 407 14.45 -24.95 -1.52
CA PRO A 407 14.72 -24.41 -2.85
C PRO A 407 13.61 -23.52 -3.40
N SER A 408 12.44 -23.46 -2.77
CA SER A 408 11.33 -22.59 -3.11
C SER A 408 11.30 -21.30 -2.31
N PHE A 409 12.26 -21.10 -1.40
CA PHE A 409 12.25 -20.04 -0.43
C PHE A 409 13.47 -19.14 -0.56
N ASP A 410 13.22 -17.85 -0.73
CA ASP A 410 14.26 -16.82 -0.85
C ASP A 410 14.29 -15.97 0.41
N TYR A 411 15.43 -15.94 1.10
CA TYR A 411 15.67 -14.97 2.15
C TYR A 411 15.88 -13.59 1.50
N ARG A 412 14.93 -12.69 1.69
CA ARG A 412 14.90 -11.40 0.99
C ARG A 412 15.81 -10.35 1.59
N TYR A 413 16.20 -10.54 2.84
CA TYR A 413 17.08 -9.60 3.51
C TYR A 413 18.24 -10.32 4.17
N PHE A 414 19.43 -9.80 3.93
CA PHE A 414 20.61 -10.25 4.64
C PHE A 414 21.61 -9.11 4.79
N ASN A 415 21.90 -8.70 6.00
CA ASN A 415 23.03 -7.82 6.30
C ASN A 415 24.00 -8.56 7.21
N VAL A 416 25.20 -8.77 6.72
CA VAL A 416 26.31 -9.34 7.49
C VAL A 416 27.19 -8.21 7.95
N ASP A 417 26.80 -7.52 8.99
CA ASP A 417 27.70 -6.64 9.75
C ASP A 417 28.10 -7.35 11.04
N ALA A 418 29.05 -8.26 10.94
CA ALA A 418 29.35 -9.08 12.08
C ALA A 418 30.83 -9.14 12.34
N ALA A 419 31.22 -8.44 13.36
CA ALA A 419 32.43 -8.77 14.10
C ALA A 419 32.31 -10.19 14.68
N GLY A 420 32.85 -11.18 13.96
CA GLY A 420 33.01 -12.54 14.49
C GLY A 420 31.82 -13.47 14.39
N THR A 421 30.75 -13.12 13.72
CA THR A 421 29.61 -13.99 13.45
C THR A 421 29.61 -14.55 12.04
N SER A 422 29.10 -15.75 11.86
CA SER A 422 28.89 -16.37 10.55
C SER A 422 27.46 -16.87 10.44
N ALA A 423 26.83 -16.57 9.29
CA ALA A 423 25.59 -17.22 8.93
C ALA A 423 25.90 -18.39 8.00
N THR A 424 25.37 -19.55 8.31
CA THR A 424 25.52 -20.77 7.54
C THR A 424 24.19 -21.08 6.87
N PHE A 425 24.18 -21.19 5.55
CA PHE A 425 23.03 -21.63 4.78
C PHE A 425 23.29 -23.03 4.25
N GLU A 426 22.30 -23.89 4.37
CA GLU A 426 22.35 -25.19 3.71
C GLU A 426 22.36 -25.02 2.20
N GLY A 427 23.08 -25.87 1.50
CA GLY A 427 23.25 -25.75 0.04
C GLY A 427 21.92 -25.79 -0.72
N GLY A 428 21.83 -24.97 -1.76
CA GLY A 428 20.63 -24.81 -2.59
C GLY A 428 19.73 -23.65 -2.24
N GLN A 429 20.13 -22.80 -1.30
CA GLN A 429 19.44 -21.54 -0.99
C GLN A 429 19.74 -20.46 -2.02
N ASN A 430 18.72 -19.71 -2.37
CA ASN A 430 18.86 -18.44 -3.08
C ASN A 430 18.80 -17.31 -2.06
N LEU A 431 19.84 -16.46 -2.06
CA LEU A 431 19.85 -15.26 -1.26
C LEU A 431 19.61 -14.07 -2.18
N GLN A 432 18.51 -13.37 -1.95
CA GLN A 432 18.21 -12.14 -2.65
C GLN A 432 18.56 -10.96 -1.75
N PHE A 433 19.50 -10.12 -2.19
CA PHE A 433 19.80 -8.86 -1.53
C PHE A 433 18.96 -7.76 -2.17
N LEU A 434 18.18 -7.08 -1.35
CA LEU A 434 17.39 -5.95 -1.78
C LEU A 434 18.28 -4.72 -2.07
N PRO A 435 17.82 -3.76 -2.89
CA PRO A 435 18.59 -2.56 -3.19
C PRO A 435 18.90 -1.75 -1.95
N ASP A 436 19.99 -1.01 -2.01
CA ASP A 436 20.51 -0.14 -0.93
C ASP A 436 20.96 -0.88 0.35
N ILE A 437 21.05 -2.20 0.31
CA ILE A 437 21.64 -2.98 1.39
C ILE A 437 23.13 -3.11 1.17
N SER A 438 23.91 -2.69 2.17
CA SER A 438 25.34 -2.93 2.21
C SER A 438 25.61 -4.21 2.99
N VAL A 439 26.20 -5.19 2.34
CA VAL A 439 26.79 -6.33 3.05
C VAL A 439 28.17 -5.92 3.50
N THR A 440 28.31 -5.56 4.78
CA THR A 440 29.60 -5.21 5.37
C THR A 440 30.12 -6.38 6.19
N CYS A 441 31.13 -7.05 5.68
CA CYS A 441 31.92 -7.98 6.49
C CYS A 441 33.07 -7.21 7.09
N ASN A 442 33.15 -7.08 8.41
CA ASN A 442 34.25 -6.41 9.06
C ASN A 442 35.54 -7.22 8.90
N SER A 443 36.48 -6.69 8.13
CA SER A 443 37.72 -7.36 7.79
C SER A 443 38.67 -7.62 8.97
N THR A 444 38.46 -6.95 10.10
CA THR A 444 39.32 -7.09 11.30
C THR A 444 38.88 -8.18 12.25
N THR A 445 37.64 -8.61 12.20
CA THR A 445 37.04 -9.58 13.12
C THR A 445 36.42 -10.81 12.45
N GLY A 446 36.39 -10.84 11.13
CA GLY A 446 36.00 -12.00 10.32
C GLY A 446 34.52 -12.42 10.44
N GLY A 447 33.65 -11.84 9.64
CA GLY A 447 32.32 -12.40 9.37
C GLY A 447 32.31 -13.19 8.06
N SER A 448 31.43 -14.16 7.93
CA SER A 448 31.28 -14.91 6.67
C SER A 448 29.84 -15.34 6.42
N ILE A 449 29.44 -15.27 5.16
CA ILE A 449 28.28 -16.03 4.66
C ILE A 449 28.81 -17.35 4.12
N ARG A 450 28.25 -18.45 4.59
CA ARG A 450 28.69 -19.79 4.23
C ARG A 450 27.53 -20.62 3.71
N PHE A 451 27.69 -21.18 2.53
CA PHE A 451 26.81 -22.19 2.00
C PHE A 451 27.41 -23.57 2.24
N GLU A 452 26.69 -24.43 2.91
CA GLU A 452 27.10 -25.82 3.15
C GLU A 452 26.19 -26.80 2.42
N GLY A 453 26.75 -27.87 1.88
CA GLY A 453 26.03 -28.96 1.22
C GLY A 453 26.59 -29.35 -0.13
N THR A 454 25.96 -30.32 -0.75
CA THR A 454 26.38 -30.92 -2.05
C THR A 454 25.61 -30.34 -3.24
N SER A 455 24.74 -29.36 -3.02
CA SER A 455 23.98 -28.75 -4.12
C SER A 455 24.86 -27.93 -5.03
N THR A 456 24.63 -28.03 -6.33
CA THR A 456 25.34 -27.30 -7.36
C THR A 456 24.77 -25.94 -7.69
N ASN A 457 23.63 -25.55 -7.08
CA ASN A 457 22.86 -24.35 -7.44
C ASN A 457 22.68 -23.43 -6.23
N ASN A 458 23.78 -22.84 -5.79
CA ASN A 458 23.70 -21.75 -4.80
C ASN A 458 23.83 -20.43 -5.56
N THR A 459 22.85 -19.57 -5.49
CA THR A 459 22.86 -18.28 -6.15
C THR A 459 22.73 -17.18 -5.10
N ILE A 460 23.60 -16.18 -5.19
CA ILE A 460 23.41 -14.91 -4.51
C ILE A 460 22.95 -13.93 -5.58
N LEU A 461 21.70 -13.50 -5.48
CA LEU A 461 21.12 -12.57 -6.43
C LEU A 461 21.20 -11.15 -5.87
N PHE A 462 21.97 -10.29 -6.53
CA PHE A 462 21.99 -8.85 -6.28
C PHE A 462 21.13 -8.18 -7.35
N SER A 463 19.82 -8.34 -7.26
CA SER A 463 18.89 -7.77 -8.22
C SER A 463 17.87 -6.89 -7.53
N ASN A 464 17.63 -5.73 -8.10
CA ASN A 464 16.60 -4.80 -7.63
C ASN A 464 15.64 -4.35 -8.75
N GLY A 465 15.79 -4.90 -9.94
CA GLY A 465 15.05 -4.40 -11.10
C GLY A 465 15.47 -3.00 -11.57
N ASP A 466 16.27 -2.27 -10.79
CA ASP A 466 16.82 -0.96 -11.14
C ASP A 466 18.33 -1.07 -11.37
N ARG A 467 18.75 -1.08 -12.63
CA ARG A 467 20.16 -1.19 -13.03
C ARG A 467 21.01 0.02 -12.61
N THR A 468 20.41 1.07 -12.06
CA THR A 468 21.12 2.26 -11.58
C THR A 468 21.57 2.13 -10.13
N LYS A 469 21.03 1.16 -9.38
CA LYS A 469 21.33 0.93 -7.96
C LYS A 469 21.91 -0.46 -7.77
N GLY A 470 23.11 -0.55 -7.28
CA GLY A 470 23.80 -1.82 -7.01
C GLY A 470 23.92 -2.08 -5.50
N ALA A 471 23.86 -3.35 -5.11
CA ALA A 471 24.32 -3.76 -3.79
C ALA A 471 25.83 -3.56 -3.70
N ARG A 472 26.31 -3.09 -2.55
CA ARG A 472 27.74 -2.89 -2.31
C ARG A 472 28.22 -3.88 -1.26
N ILE A 473 29.29 -4.59 -1.59
CA ILE A 473 29.99 -5.47 -0.65
C ILE A 473 31.25 -4.73 -0.18
N TYR A 474 31.30 -4.45 1.12
CA TYR A 474 32.45 -3.79 1.73
C TYR A 474 33.18 -4.75 2.67
N GLY A 475 34.38 -5.14 2.29
CA GLY A 475 35.24 -5.98 3.12
C GLY A 475 34.75 -7.41 3.32
N GLY A 476 35.56 -8.25 3.93
CA GLY A 476 35.24 -9.63 4.25
C GLY A 476 35.32 -10.62 3.10
N THR A 477 34.92 -11.85 3.36
CA THR A 477 35.04 -12.96 2.42
C THR A 477 33.69 -13.64 2.23
N ILE A 478 33.20 -13.69 1.00
CA ILE A 478 32.12 -14.61 0.63
C ILE A 478 32.80 -15.95 0.32
N LYS A 479 32.61 -16.95 1.19
CA LYS A 479 33.11 -18.29 0.97
C LYS A 479 31.98 -19.14 0.42
N MET A 480 32.15 -19.60 -0.80
CA MET A 480 31.29 -20.60 -1.42
C MET A 480 32.04 -21.92 -1.46
N ASN A 481 31.36 -23.03 -1.24
CA ASN A 481 31.97 -24.31 -1.52
C ASN A 481 32.16 -24.48 -3.05
N ARG A 482 32.96 -25.45 -3.49
CA ARG A 482 33.45 -25.55 -4.90
C ARG A 482 32.38 -25.64 -6.00
N TYR A 483 31.10 -25.54 -5.66
CA TYR A 483 29.97 -25.65 -6.59
C TYR A 483 29.12 -24.38 -6.67
N GLY A 484 29.49 -23.32 -5.97
CA GLY A 484 28.73 -22.07 -5.99
C GLY A 484 29.24 -21.08 -7.04
N GLY A 485 28.38 -20.26 -7.59
CA GLY A 485 28.68 -19.16 -8.49
C GLY A 485 28.15 -17.82 -7.96
N ILE A 486 28.77 -16.71 -8.35
CA ILE A 486 28.26 -15.37 -8.16
C ILE A 486 27.81 -14.88 -9.55
N SER A 487 26.55 -14.53 -9.67
CA SER A 487 26.01 -13.89 -10.85
C SER A 487 25.74 -12.41 -10.56
N PHE A 488 26.15 -11.54 -11.47
CA PHE A 488 25.85 -10.12 -11.46
C PHE A 488 25.00 -9.83 -12.70
N ASP A 489 23.74 -9.42 -12.50
CA ASP A 489 22.83 -8.96 -13.55
C ASP A 489 22.78 -7.44 -13.65
#